data_23081af0d5521402feedcbe574668350
#
_entry.id   23081af0d5521402feedcbe574668350
#
_cell.length_a   1.000
_cell.length_b   1.000
_cell.length_c   1.000
_cell.angle_alpha   90.00
_cell.angle_beta   90.00
_cell.angle_gamma   90.00
#
_symmetry.space_group_name_H-M   'P 1'
#
loop_
_entity.id
_entity.type
_entity.pdbx_description
1 polymer ?
#
loop_
_entity_poly.entity_id
_entity_poly.type
_entity_poly.pdbx_seq_one_letter_code
_entity_poly.pdbx_strand_id
1 'polypeptide(L)'
;MQVCTAVIDIGSNSARLVIYQKSSNYGFHLICERKSKVRIGEGAYEKGGELQPQGINRAYLALKEFMNTTKHYPIDKILCVATSALRDAPNGSDFTAWIKKELDLEIEIIEGTKEAYFGAIAAKNLLPIKDGITIDIGGGSSDLALLKNSKIINTYSLNLGTVRLKELFFDKNRPLNEAREFIRKALKALPKEFEHSLAIGIGGTARTLSKAIMRLEAYPFNNIHAFEYKVEKHQDYFKNISEANLDLLKYLHIPKGRFDTIREGTLIWEELLLHLKSKNVITSGVGVREGIFLDDFLKGTRQFPKHLNPSIQSILDRFDVQHINTSKRVENSTKIFQLFLKDKKVKKRHLKELLYAIELSEIGYKFNIYQSHEHSFNVVIKELNYAITHKELLLTAMILRFGGNDLYEKSTYKKYKDLLPKREEFEYLSFIYTLTTSLFDQTALKDFDFVLEESKLCVIAKGSLYLAKEKLKDIEKPKGLKLEFFDEQTIPSYHF
;
A
#
# COMPACT_ATOMS: atom_id res chain seq x y z
N MET A 1 4.62 -19.25 18.63
CA MET A 1 5.33 -19.53 17.34
C MET A 1 4.79 -18.58 16.27
N GLN A 2 5.67 -17.97 15.50
CA GLN A 2 5.26 -17.13 14.37
C GLN A 2 4.74 -18.05 13.25
N VAL A 3 3.50 -17.91 12.86
CA VAL A 3 2.80 -18.76 11.90
C VAL A 3 2.83 -18.10 10.53
N CYS A 4 3.16 -18.88 9.48
CA CYS A 4 3.22 -18.38 8.11
C CYS A 4 2.13 -19.00 7.24
N THR A 5 1.58 -18.18 6.34
CA THR A 5 0.67 -18.65 5.28
C THR A 5 1.33 -18.40 3.93
N ALA A 6 1.46 -19.46 3.13
CA ALA A 6 1.90 -19.36 1.74
C ALA A 6 0.70 -19.19 0.81
N VAL A 7 0.79 -18.27 -0.14
CA VAL A 7 -0.21 -18.10 -1.21
C VAL A 7 0.49 -18.29 -2.55
N ILE A 8 -0.01 -19.23 -3.37
CA ILE A 8 0.46 -19.47 -4.73
C ILE A 8 -0.66 -19.07 -5.69
N ASP A 9 -0.33 -18.23 -6.65
CA ASP A 9 -1.23 -17.70 -7.70
C ASP A 9 -0.68 -18.10 -9.06
N ILE A 10 -1.47 -18.86 -9.84
CA ILE A 10 -1.10 -19.37 -11.17
C ILE A 10 -1.93 -18.62 -12.22
N GLY A 11 -1.36 -17.54 -12.75
CA GLY A 11 -1.97 -16.79 -13.85
C GLY A 11 -1.45 -17.22 -15.23
N SER A 12 -2.11 -16.77 -16.30
CA SER A 12 -1.79 -17.12 -17.69
C SER A 12 -0.33 -16.82 -18.08
N ASN A 13 0.25 -15.73 -17.57
CA ASN A 13 1.62 -15.30 -17.91
C ASN A 13 2.64 -15.65 -16.81
N SER A 14 2.27 -15.64 -15.57
CA SER A 14 3.22 -15.88 -14.46
C SER A 14 2.58 -16.60 -13.28
N ALA A 15 3.36 -17.50 -12.66
CA ALA A 15 3.06 -18.05 -11.33
C ALA A 15 3.86 -17.28 -10.28
N ARG A 16 3.26 -17.13 -9.08
CA ARG A 16 3.89 -16.45 -7.94
C ARG A 16 3.61 -17.20 -6.65
N LEU A 17 4.65 -17.27 -5.82
CA LEU A 17 4.55 -17.64 -4.41
C LEU A 17 4.77 -16.38 -3.57
N VAL A 18 3.95 -16.16 -2.57
CA VAL A 18 4.17 -15.19 -1.49
C VAL A 18 3.99 -15.88 -0.14
N ILE A 19 4.80 -15.51 0.84
CA ILE A 19 4.68 -16.02 2.21
C ILE A 19 4.48 -14.85 3.15
N TYR A 20 3.36 -14.86 3.84
CA TYR A 20 3.01 -13.87 4.87
C TYR A 20 3.24 -14.47 6.24
N GLN A 21 3.96 -13.74 7.09
CA GLN A 21 4.11 -14.04 8.51
C GLN A 21 3.08 -13.23 9.30
N LYS A 22 2.32 -13.92 10.14
CA LYS A 22 1.39 -13.29 11.10
C LYS A 22 2.18 -12.86 12.33
N SER A 23 2.12 -11.59 12.70
CA SER A 23 2.78 -11.06 13.89
C SER A 23 1.81 -10.91 15.07
N SER A 24 0.52 -10.70 14.81
CA SER A 24 -0.56 -10.66 15.79
C SER A 24 -1.90 -10.99 15.12
N ASN A 25 -3.01 -10.78 15.81
CA ASN A 25 -4.37 -10.98 15.26
C ASN A 25 -4.67 -10.07 14.06
N TYR A 26 -3.97 -8.93 13.93
CA TYR A 26 -4.17 -7.94 12.86
C TYR A 26 -2.86 -7.46 12.24
N GLY A 27 -1.72 -7.92 12.72
CA GLY A 27 -0.41 -7.64 12.17
C GLY A 27 0.07 -8.76 11.25
N PHE A 28 0.61 -8.40 10.12
CA PHE A 28 1.23 -9.33 9.17
C PHE A 28 2.26 -8.60 8.31
N HIS A 29 3.21 -9.34 7.74
CA HIS A 29 4.13 -8.82 6.75
C HIS A 29 4.58 -9.89 5.77
N LEU A 30 4.96 -9.46 4.59
CA LEU A 30 5.49 -10.30 3.53
C LEU A 30 6.96 -10.64 3.82
N ILE A 31 7.30 -11.94 3.93
CA ILE A 31 8.66 -12.39 4.22
C ILE A 31 9.33 -13.07 3.03
N CYS A 32 8.56 -13.52 2.03
CA CYS A 32 9.11 -14.12 0.83
C CYS A 32 8.21 -13.86 -0.38
N GLU A 33 8.82 -13.51 -1.51
CA GLU A 33 8.17 -13.50 -2.82
C GLU A 33 9.06 -14.21 -3.85
N ARG A 34 8.44 -15.13 -4.63
CA ARG A 34 9.05 -15.79 -5.79
C ARG A 34 8.13 -15.65 -6.99
N LYS A 35 8.71 -15.40 -8.15
CA LYS A 35 7.97 -15.23 -9.40
C LYS A 35 8.61 -16.01 -10.53
N SER A 36 7.81 -16.71 -11.31
CA SER A 36 8.21 -17.35 -12.57
C SER A 36 7.34 -16.92 -13.73
N LYS A 37 7.91 -16.64 -14.88
CA LYS A 37 7.19 -16.41 -16.15
C LYS A 37 6.85 -17.75 -16.77
N VAL A 38 5.84 -18.44 -16.26
CA VAL A 38 5.44 -19.77 -16.73
C VAL A 38 4.77 -19.75 -18.10
N ARG A 39 4.07 -18.66 -18.46
CA ARG A 39 3.31 -18.52 -19.70
C ARG A 39 2.49 -19.77 -20.01
N ILE A 40 1.75 -20.26 -19.01
CA ILE A 40 1.00 -21.50 -19.12
C ILE A 40 -0.11 -21.42 -20.17
N GLY A 41 -0.65 -20.21 -20.43
CA GLY A 41 -1.64 -19.94 -21.47
C GLY A 41 -1.07 -19.68 -22.87
N GLU A 42 0.27 -19.75 -23.06
CA GLU A 42 0.92 -19.45 -24.34
C GLU A 42 0.52 -20.47 -25.42
N GLY A 43 0.00 -19.98 -26.58
CA GLY A 43 -0.45 -20.82 -27.68
C GLY A 43 -1.75 -21.59 -27.43
N ALA A 44 -2.43 -21.35 -26.29
CA ALA A 44 -3.68 -22.05 -25.98
C ALA A 44 -4.84 -21.57 -26.86
N TYR A 45 -4.98 -20.26 -27.05
CA TYR A 45 -6.14 -19.69 -27.79
C TYR A 45 -6.16 -20.06 -29.26
N GLU A 46 -5.01 -20.40 -29.87
CA GLU A 46 -4.91 -20.87 -31.25
C GLU A 46 -5.20 -22.39 -31.37
N LYS A 47 -5.15 -23.13 -30.26
CA LYS A 47 -5.30 -24.61 -30.22
C LYS A 47 -6.49 -25.02 -29.36
N GLY A 48 -7.65 -24.42 -29.59
CA GLY A 48 -8.89 -24.80 -28.90
C GLY A 48 -8.90 -24.56 -27.39
N GLY A 49 -7.97 -23.75 -26.85
CA GLY A 49 -7.86 -23.43 -25.43
C GLY A 49 -6.97 -24.41 -24.62
N GLU A 50 -6.42 -25.47 -25.22
CA GLU A 50 -5.63 -26.49 -24.52
C GLU A 50 -4.27 -25.94 -24.06
N LEU A 51 -3.91 -26.20 -22.80
CA LEU A 51 -2.58 -25.94 -22.27
C LEU A 51 -1.52 -26.72 -23.06
N GLN A 52 -0.48 -26.05 -23.49
CA GLN A 52 0.57 -26.65 -24.27
C GLN A 52 1.65 -27.30 -23.40
N PRO A 53 2.30 -28.42 -23.83
CA PRO A 53 3.28 -29.15 -23.04
C PRO A 53 4.42 -28.27 -22.50
N GLN A 54 4.89 -27.29 -23.29
CA GLN A 54 5.94 -26.35 -22.85
C GLN A 54 5.51 -25.48 -21.69
N GLY A 55 4.26 -24.97 -21.71
CA GLY A 55 3.67 -24.17 -20.63
C GLY A 55 3.48 -25.02 -19.38
N ILE A 56 2.96 -26.25 -19.54
CA ILE A 56 2.78 -27.24 -18.46
C ILE A 56 4.10 -27.54 -17.77
N ASN A 57 5.16 -27.85 -18.52
CA ASN A 57 6.48 -28.15 -17.96
C ASN A 57 7.07 -26.97 -17.18
N ARG A 58 6.98 -25.72 -17.73
CA ARG A 58 7.44 -24.54 -17.02
C ARG A 58 6.67 -24.31 -15.72
N ALA A 59 5.36 -24.51 -15.75
CA ALA A 59 4.52 -24.39 -14.55
C ALA A 59 4.87 -25.44 -13.49
N TYR A 60 5.03 -26.70 -13.87
CA TYR A 60 5.47 -27.78 -12.96
C TYR A 60 6.80 -27.46 -12.28
N LEU A 61 7.82 -27.08 -13.05
CA LEU A 61 9.12 -26.73 -12.50
C LEU A 61 9.05 -25.56 -11.52
N ALA A 62 8.26 -24.51 -11.86
CA ALA A 62 8.06 -23.39 -10.97
C ALA A 62 7.35 -23.76 -9.68
N LEU A 63 6.30 -24.59 -9.75
CA LEU A 63 5.56 -25.05 -8.58
C LEU A 63 6.43 -25.95 -7.69
N LYS A 64 7.24 -26.84 -8.27
CA LYS A 64 8.21 -27.67 -7.54
C LYS A 64 9.19 -26.80 -6.74
N GLU A 65 9.75 -25.74 -7.34
CA GLU A 65 10.64 -24.81 -6.66
C GLU A 65 9.90 -23.97 -5.60
N PHE A 66 8.64 -23.62 -5.81
CA PHE A 66 7.83 -22.97 -4.80
C PHE A 66 7.60 -23.89 -3.60
N MET A 67 7.26 -25.15 -3.82
CA MET A 67 7.09 -26.13 -2.75
C MET A 67 8.41 -26.40 -1.99
N ASN A 68 9.55 -26.42 -2.67
CA ASN A 68 10.85 -26.48 -2.01
C ASN A 68 11.12 -25.23 -1.17
N THR A 69 10.75 -24.05 -1.67
CA THR A 69 10.91 -22.79 -0.93
C THR A 69 10.09 -22.80 0.37
N THR A 70 8.85 -23.32 0.34
CA THR A 70 7.98 -23.33 1.54
C THR A 70 8.58 -24.16 2.68
N LYS A 71 9.38 -25.19 2.40
CA LYS A 71 10.03 -26.02 3.43
C LYS A 71 10.99 -25.26 4.35
N HIS A 72 11.44 -24.07 3.95
CA HIS A 72 12.34 -23.23 4.75
C HIS A 72 11.61 -22.29 5.72
N TYR A 73 10.28 -22.35 5.76
CA TYR A 73 9.44 -21.48 6.60
C TYR A 73 8.49 -22.33 7.45
N PRO A 74 8.07 -21.85 8.64
CA PRO A 74 7.07 -22.53 9.47
C PRO A 74 5.66 -22.34 8.89
N ILE A 75 5.40 -23.00 7.74
CA ILE A 75 4.13 -22.88 7.01
C ILE A 75 3.04 -23.67 7.73
N ASP A 76 1.98 -22.97 8.12
CA ASP A 76 0.75 -23.55 8.67
C ASP A 76 -0.24 -23.93 7.57
N LYS A 77 -0.27 -23.13 6.50
CA LYS A 77 -1.24 -23.29 5.42
C LYS A 77 -0.69 -22.84 4.08
N ILE A 78 -1.03 -23.61 3.03
CA ILE A 78 -0.77 -23.24 1.64
C ILE A 78 -2.12 -23.03 0.96
N LEU A 79 -2.31 -21.84 0.38
CA LEU A 79 -3.46 -21.47 -0.43
C LEU A 79 -3.01 -21.35 -1.87
N CYS A 80 -3.41 -22.25 -2.74
CA CYS A 80 -3.01 -22.24 -4.13
C CYS A 80 -4.23 -22.07 -5.04
N VAL A 81 -4.20 -21.03 -5.86
CA VAL A 81 -5.25 -20.76 -6.83
C VAL A 81 -4.72 -20.70 -8.26
N ALA A 82 -5.58 -21.05 -9.19
CA ALA A 82 -5.33 -20.86 -10.61
C ALA A 82 -6.49 -20.08 -11.25
N THR A 83 -6.17 -19.26 -12.24
CA THR A 83 -7.10 -18.32 -12.86
C THR A 83 -7.37 -18.66 -14.33
N SER A 84 -7.66 -17.68 -15.16
CA SER A 84 -8.23 -17.80 -16.51
C SER A 84 -7.57 -18.89 -17.39
N ALA A 85 -6.25 -19.03 -17.39
CA ALA A 85 -5.60 -20.00 -18.28
C ALA A 85 -5.96 -21.46 -17.98
N LEU A 86 -6.07 -21.81 -16.68
CA LEU A 86 -6.47 -23.17 -16.26
C LEU A 86 -7.99 -23.34 -16.30
N ARG A 87 -8.73 -22.28 -15.97
CA ARG A 87 -10.20 -22.28 -15.98
C ARG A 87 -10.74 -22.50 -17.40
N ASP A 88 -10.16 -21.79 -18.37
CA ASP A 88 -10.65 -21.84 -19.75
C ASP A 88 -10.11 -23.07 -20.54
N ALA A 89 -9.12 -23.79 -20.00
CA ALA A 89 -8.46 -24.90 -20.68
C ALA A 89 -9.21 -26.22 -20.50
N PRO A 90 -9.54 -26.95 -21.60
CA PRO A 90 -10.17 -28.27 -21.53
C PRO A 90 -9.38 -29.29 -20.69
N ASN A 91 -8.04 -29.20 -20.71
CA ASN A 91 -7.12 -30.03 -19.93
C ASN A 91 -6.65 -29.43 -18.62
N GLY A 92 -7.34 -28.40 -18.11
CA GLY A 92 -6.98 -27.72 -16.85
C GLY A 92 -7.14 -28.62 -15.63
N SER A 93 -8.22 -29.42 -15.57
CA SER A 93 -8.46 -30.41 -14.52
C SER A 93 -7.38 -31.50 -14.47
N ASP A 94 -6.94 -31.99 -15.63
CA ASP A 94 -5.90 -33.01 -15.72
C ASP A 94 -4.58 -32.49 -15.18
N PHE A 95 -4.24 -31.22 -15.51
CA PHE A 95 -3.06 -30.56 -14.97
C PHE A 95 -3.14 -30.46 -13.44
N THR A 96 -4.25 -30.01 -12.86
CA THR A 96 -4.37 -29.87 -11.39
C THR A 96 -4.31 -31.23 -10.68
N ALA A 97 -4.94 -32.26 -11.23
CA ALA A 97 -4.86 -33.63 -10.72
C ALA A 97 -3.43 -34.17 -10.76
N TRP A 98 -2.71 -33.95 -11.85
CA TRP A 98 -1.31 -34.32 -11.98
C TRP A 98 -0.42 -33.59 -10.96
N ILE A 99 -0.57 -32.28 -10.78
CA ILE A 99 0.20 -31.51 -9.79
C ILE A 99 -0.09 -32.00 -8.36
N LYS A 100 -1.36 -32.32 -8.05
CA LYS A 100 -1.73 -32.90 -6.73
C LYS A 100 -0.97 -34.20 -6.48
N LYS A 101 -0.90 -35.07 -7.50
CA LYS A 101 -0.19 -36.37 -7.41
C LYS A 101 1.33 -36.19 -7.24
N GLU A 102 1.96 -35.30 -8.03
CA GLU A 102 3.40 -35.17 -8.10
C GLU A 102 4.00 -34.29 -7.00
N LEU A 103 3.26 -33.26 -6.53
CA LEU A 103 3.77 -32.25 -5.60
C LEU A 103 2.97 -32.18 -4.29
N ASP A 104 1.92 -32.99 -4.13
CA ASP A 104 0.95 -32.89 -3.02
C ASP A 104 0.39 -31.47 -2.83
N LEU A 105 0.26 -30.72 -3.93
CA LEU A 105 -0.23 -29.36 -3.95
C LEU A 105 -1.66 -29.35 -4.52
N GLU A 106 -2.62 -28.97 -3.69
CA GLU A 106 -4.00 -28.76 -4.10
C GLU A 106 -4.17 -27.38 -4.72
N ILE A 107 -4.69 -27.35 -5.96
CA ILE A 107 -4.92 -26.11 -6.73
C ILE A 107 -6.41 -25.90 -6.89
N GLU A 108 -6.92 -24.81 -6.35
CA GLU A 108 -8.28 -24.34 -6.58
C GLU A 108 -8.35 -23.52 -7.88
N ILE A 109 -9.07 -23.97 -8.89
CA ILE A 109 -9.38 -23.17 -10.08
C ILE A 109 -10.53 -22.23 -9.70
N ILE A 110 -10.26 -20.91 -9.69
CA ILE A 110 -11.25 -19.93 -9.27
C ILE A 110 -11.94 -19.26 -10.46
N GLU A 111 -13.23 -18.94 -10.27
CA GLU A 111 -13.99 -18.14 -11.21
C GLU A 111 -13.49 -16.69 -11.26
N GLY A 112 -13.65 -16.01 -12.40
CA GLY A 112 -13.20 -14.64 -12.56
C GLY A 112 -13.90 -13.67 -11.60
N THR A 113 -15.15 -13.91 -11.25
CA THR A 113 -15.87 -13.14 -10.22
C THR A 113 -15.25 -13.31 -8.84
N LYS A 114 -14.70 -14.51 -8.51
CA LYS A 114 -13.98 -14.77 -7.27
C LYS A 114 -12.58 -14.11 -7.30
N GLU A 115 -11.93 -14.08 -8.47
CA GLU A 115 -10.68 -13.34 -8.68
C GLU A 115 -10.88 -11.83 -8.43
N ALA A 116 -11.95 -11.24 -9.03
CA ALA A 116 -12.36 -9.87 -8.77
C ALA A 116 -12.66 -9.61 -7.28
N TYR A 117 -13.35 -10.55 -6.61
CA TYR A 117 -13.65 -10.47 -5.19
C TYR A 117 -12.40 -10.41 -4.34
N PHE A 118 -11.39 -11.26 -4.58
CA PHE A 118 -10.13 -11.20 -3.84
C PHE A 118 -9.37 -9.90 -4.10
N GLY A 119 -9.32 -9.41 -5.33
CA GLY A 119 -8.78 -8.10 -5.65
C GLY A 119 -9.44 -6.97 -4.84
N ALA A 120 -10.77 -7.04 -4.69
CA ALA A 120 -11.55 -6.09 -3.91
C ALA A 120 -11.33 -6.23 -2.39
N ILE A 121 -11.18 -7.46 -1.85
CA ILE A 121 -10.79 -7.70 -0.45
C ILE A 121 -9.45 -7.02 -0.13
N ALA A 122 -8.46 -7.18 -1.01
CA ALA A 122 -7.17 -6.49 -0.84
C ALA A 122 -7.33 -4.96 -0.88
N ALA A 123 -8.02 -4.44 -1.89
CA ALA A 123 -8.19 -3.01 -2.08
C ALA A 123 -8.92 -2.34 -0.90
N LYS A 124 -10.08 -2.87 -0.47
CA LYS A 124 -10.88 -2.29 0.62
C LYS A 124 -10.18 -2.28 1.98
N ASN A 125 -9.25 -3.21 2.21
CA ASN A 125 -8.54 -3.35 3.47
C ASN A 125 -7.21 -2.61 3.50
N LEU A 126 -6.54 -2.49 2.34
CA LEU A 126 -5.16 -2.02 2.28
C LEU A 126 -4.99 -0.67 1.55
N LEU A 127 -6.02 -0.16 0.87
CA LEU A 127 -6.04 1.20 0.33
C LEU A 127 -6.87 2.14 1.21
N PRO A 128 -6.55 3.44 1.23
CA PRO A 128 -7.30 4.44 2.00
C PRO A 128 -8.59 4.89 1.28
N ILE A 129 -9.43 3.93 0.87
CA ILE A 129 -10.64 4.16 0.07
C ILE A 129 -11.87 3.52 0.71
N LYS A 130 -13.05 4.00 0.34
CA LYS A 130 -14.34 3.41 0.73
C LYS A 130 -15.17 3.01 -0.48
N ASP A 131 -15.00 3.72 -1.58
CA ASP A 131 -15.79 3.61 -2.80
C ASP A 131 -14.86 3.56 -4.00
N GLY A 132 -15.28 2.93 -5.08
CA GLY A 132 -14.52 2.83 -6.31
C GLY A 132 -14.77 1.53 -7.07
N ILE A 133 -14.12 1.41 -8.21
CA ILE A 133 -14.16 0.20 -9.01
C ILE A 133 -12.77 -0.39 -9.16
N THR A 134 -12.59 -1.62 -8.71
CA THR A 134 -11.32 -2.32 -8.96
C THR A 134 -11.28 -2.78 -10.41
N ILE A 135 -10.10 -2.70 -11.01
CA ILE A 135 -9.82 -3.16 -12.37
C ILE A 135 -8.49 -3.92 -12.33
N ASP A 136 -8.54 -5.22 -12.52
CA ASP A 136 -7.36 -6.08 -12.71
C ASP A 136 -7.34 -6.67 -14.12
N ILE A 137 -6.40 -6.21 -14.95
CA ILE A 137 -6.22 -6.71 -16.32
C ILE A 137 -5.19 -7.82 -16.28
N GLY A 138 -5.67 -9.05 -16.39
CA GLY A 138 -4.87 -10.26 -16.48
C GLY A 138 -4.43 -10.60 -17.90
N GLY A 139 -3.92 -11.84 -18.08
CA GLY A 139 -3.55 -12.37 -19.39
C GLY A 139 -4.76 -12.73 -20.26
N GLY A 140 -5.75 -13.40 -19.66
CA GLY A 140 -6.93 -13.91 -20.37
C GLY A 140 -8.22 -13.15 -20.06
N SER A 141 -8.33 -12.53 -18.85
CA SER A 141 -9.53 -11.83 -18.37
C SER A 141 -9.20 -10.42 -17.85
N SER A 142 -10.25 -9.64 -17.66
CA SER A 142 -10.24 -8.38 -16.88
C SER A 142 -11.33 -8.49 -15.81
N ASP A 143 -10.93 -8.34 -14.56
CA ASP A 143 -11.74 -8.64 -13.39
C ASP A 143 -12.05 -7.36 -12.63
N LEU A 144 -13.35 -7.09 -12.41
CA LEU A 144 -13.84 -5.83 -11.85
C LEU A 144 -14.69 -6.11 -10.60
N ALA A 145 -14.58 -5.22 -9.61
CA ALA A 145 -15.49 -5.23 -8.46
C ALA A 145 -15.90 -3.81 -8.07
N LEU A 146 -17.18 -3.64 -7.80
CA LEU A 146 -17.77 -2.39 -7.33
C LEU A 146 -17.69 -2.34 -5.79
N LEU A 147 -17.01 -1.32 -5.26
CA LEU A 147 -16.95 -1.01 -3.84
C LEU A 147 -17.84 0.20 -3.52
N LYS A 148 -18.71 0.06 -2.50
CA LYS A 148 -19.48 1.16 -1.90
C LYS A 148 -19.46 1.03 -0.37
N ASN A 149 -19.10 2.10 0.33
CA ASN A 149 -19.01 2.14 1.79
C ASN A 149 -18.17 0.97 2.37
N SER A 150 -17.02 0.69 1.74
CA SER A 150 -16.12 -0.42 2.07
C SER A 150 -16.74 -1.81 1.99
N LYS A 151 -17.86 -1.96 1.25
CA LYS A 151 -18.48 -3.24 0.94
C LYS A 151 -18.33 -3.57 -0.52
N ILE A 152 -18.12 -4.83 -0.84
CA ILE A 152 -18.14 -5.35 -2.21
C ILE A 152 -19.62 -5.54 -2.58
N ILE A 153 -20.07 -4.79 -3.56
CA ILE A 153 -21.49 -4.79 -4.00
C ILE A 153 -21.71 -5.80 -5.11
N ASN A 154 -20.81 -5.79 -6.11
CA ASN A 154 -20.88 -6.68 -7.25
C ASN A 154 -19.50 -6.97 -7.81
N THR A 155 -19.34 -8.09 -8.49
CA THR A 155 -18.10 -8.51 -9.17
C THR A 155 -18.45 -8.93 -10.60
N TYR A 156 -17.53 -8.67 -11.53
CA TYR A 156 -17.70 -9.02 -12.93
C TYR A 156 -16.37 -9.43 -13.55
N SER A 157 -16.38 -10.41 -14.43
CA SER A 157 -15.19 -10.83 -15.18
C SER A 157 -15.50 -10.79 -16.67
N LEU A 158 -14.63 -10.12 -17.40
CA LEU A 158 -14.68 -10.01 -18.85
C LEU A 158 -13.62 -10.94 -19.48
N ASN A 159 -13.98 -11.69 -20.49
CA ASN A 159 -13.06 -12.48 -21.31
C ASN A 159 -12.17 -11.57 -22.18
N LEU A 160 -11.46 -10.67 -21.54
CA LEU A 160 -10.65 -9.59 -22.14
C LEU A 160 -9.33 -9.45 -21.38
N GLY A 161 -8.24 -9.96 -21.94
CA GLY A 161 -6.93 -9.95 -21.29
C GLY A 161 -5.80 -9.63 -22.30
N THR A 162 -4.63 -9.32 -21.75
CA THR A 162 -3.49 -8.84 -22.54
C THR A 162 -2.94 -9.90 -23.52
N VAL A 163 -2.83 -11.17 -23.09
CA VAL A 163 -2.37 -12.27 -23.92
C VAL A 163 -3.40 -12.60 -25.00
N ARG A 164 -4.68 -12.68 -24.61
CA ARG A 164 -5.79 -12.89 -25.55
C ARG A 164 -5.83 -11.83 -26.65
N LEU A 165 -5.72 -10.55 -26.28
CA LEU A 165 -5.75 -9.45 -27.25
C LEU A 165 -4.52 -9.48 -28.17
N LYS A 166 -3.36 -9.84 -27.60
CA LYS A 166 -2.10 -9.99 -28.34
C LYS A 166 -2.23 -11.05 -29.42
N GLU A 167 -2.62 -12.28 -29.09
CA GLU A 167 -2.74 -13.39 -30.07
C GLU A 167 -3.82 -13.15 -31.12
N LEU A 168 -4.92 -12.49 -30.73
CA LEU A 168 -6.01 -12.23 -31.70
C LEU A 168 -5.75 -11.08 -32.66
N PHE A 169 -5.00 -10.05 -32.27
CA PHE A 169 -4.85 -8.81 -33.04
C PHE A 169 -3.39 -8.40 -33.29
N PHE A 170 -2.58 -8.25 -32.20
CA PHE A 170 -1.25 -7.64 -32.33
C PHE A 170 -0.25 -8.54 -33.04
N ASP A 171 -0.20 -9.83 -32.73
CA ASP A 171 0.69 -10.79 -33.38
C ASP A 171 0.29 -11.02 -34.85
N LYS A 172 -0.97 -10.75 -35.22
CA LYS A 172 -1.49 -10.83 -36.58
C LYS A 172 -1.42 -9.49 -37.32
N ASN A 173 -0.82 -8.46 -36.74
CA ASN A 173 -0.72 -7.11 -37.30
C ASN A 173 -2.07 -6.55 -37.80
N ARG A 174 -3.18 -6.87 -37.09
CA ARG A 174 -4.50 -6.32 -37.43
C ARG A 174 -4.58 -4.83 -37.08
N PRO A 175 -5.42 -4.06 -37.76
CA PRO A 175 -5.65 -2.66 -37.45
C PRO A 175 -6.06 -2.45 -35.96
N LEU A 176 -5.49 -1.45 -35.32
CA LEU A 176 -5.76 -1.18 -33.88
C LEU A 176 -7.26 -0.87 -33.64
N ASN A 177 -7.94 -0.29 -34.65
CA ASN A 177 -9.37 -0.03 -34.52
C ASN A 177 -10.21 -1.30 -34.41
N GLU A 178 -9.83 -2.41 -35.02
CA GLU A 178 -10.51 -3.71 -34.83
C GLU A 178 -10.37 -4.21 -33.39
N ALA A 179 -9.19 -4.05 -32.79
CA ALA A 179 -8.96 -4.37 -31.38
C ALA A 179 -9.80 -3.49 -30.48
N ARG A 180 -9.90 -2.18 -30.76
CA ARG A 180 -10.78 -1.25 -29.98
C ARG A 180 -12.26 -1.64 -30.10
N GLU A 181 -12.74 -1.98 -31.28
CA GLU A 181 -14.12 -2.44 -31.46
C GLU A 181 -14.41 -3.74 -30.70
N PHE A 182 -13.48 -4.70 -30.75
CA PHE A 182 -13.58 -5.94 -29.98
C PHE A 182 -13.69 -5.64 -28.50
N ILE A 183 -12.85 -4.77 -27.94
CA ILE A 183 -12.89 -4.35 -26.53
C ILE A 183 -14.24 -3.69 -26.24
N ARG A 184 -14.66 -2.69 -27.01
CA ARG A 184 -15.94 -1.98 -26.83
C ARG A 184 -17.15 -2.92 -26.89
N LYS A 185 -17.12 -3.93 -27.76
CA LYS A 185 -18.17 -4.96 -27.82
C LYS A 185 -18.22 -5.76 -26.51
N ALA A 186 -17.07 -6.18 -25.99
CA ALA A 186 -16.99 -6.89 -24.70
C ALA A 186 -17.49 -6.03 -23.52
N LEU A 187 -17.16 -4.72 -23.51
CA LEU A 187 -17.57 -3.79 -22.46
C LEU A 187 -19.09 -3.54 -22.41
N LYS A 188 -19.83 -3.74 -23.53
CA LYS A 188 -21.31 -3.61 -23.52
C LYS A 188 -22.01 -4.59 -22.59
N ALA A 189 -21.35 -5.70 -22.22
CA ALA A 189 -21.88 -6.66 -21.26
C ALA A 189 -21.77 -6.20 -19.80
N LEU A 190 -20.97 -5.16 -19.53
CA LEU A 190 -20.75 -4.67 -18.19
C LEU A 190 -21.96 -3.86 -17.70
N PRO A 191 -22.55 -4.17 -16.52
CA PRO A 191 -23.69 -3.43 -15.99
C PRO A 191 -23.37 -1.95 -15.73
N LYS A 192 -24.32 -1.05 -16.01
CA LYS A 192 -24.15 0.41 -15.80
C LYS A 192 -23.80 0.80 -14.38
N GLU A 193 -24.15 0.01 -13.37
CA GLU A 193 -23.80 0.28 -11.97
C GLU A 193 -22.30 0.30 -11.72
N PHE A 194 -21.50 -0.25 -12.65
CA PHE A 194 -20.03 -0.18 -12.60
C PHE A 194 -19.48 1.17 -13.04
N GLU A 195 -20.27 2.12 -13.56
CA GLU A 195 -19.80 3.48 -13.81
C GLU A 195 -19.39 4.16 -12.49
N HIS A 196 -18.13 4.56 -12.37
CA HIS A 196 -17.61 5.19 -11.16
C HIS A 196 -16.47 6.17 -11.47
N SER A 197 -16.45 7.32 -10.78
CA SER A 197 -15.44 8.35 -11.00
C SER A 197 -14.02 7.96 -10.53
N LEU A 198 -13.90 6.99 -9.62
CA LEU A 198 -12.63 6.46 -9.11
C LEU A 198 -12.44 5.02 -9.59
N ALA A 199 -11.41 4.78 -10.39
CA ALA A 199 -10.89 3.46 -10.72
C ALA A 199 -9.75 3.10 -9.77
N ILE A 200 -9.73 1.85 -9.34
CA ILE A 200 -8.70 1.25 -8.48
C ILE A 200 -7.91 0.28 -9.34
N GLY A 201 -6.74 0.72 -9.80
CA GLY A 201 -5.91 -0.07 -10.69
C GLY A 201 -5.14 -1.16 -9.96
N ILE A 202 -5.46 -2.42 -10.23
CA ILE A 202 -4.79 -3.61 -9.73
C ILE A 202 -3.94 -4.23 -10.84
N GLY A 203 -3.03 -5.09 -10.49
CA GLY A 203 -2.28 -5.94 -11.43
C GLY A 203 -1.15 -5.25 -12.17
N GLY A 204 -0.62 -5.97 -13.14
CA GLY A 204 0.64 -5.63 -13.80
C GLY A 204 0.56 -4.43 -14.72
N THR A 205 -0.54 -4.27 -15.45
CA THR A 205 -0.77 -3.16 -16.39
C THR A 205 -0.88 -1.85 -15.62
N ALA A 206 -1.82 -1.74 -14.69
CA ALA A 206 -2.03 -0.53 -13.89
C ALA A 206 -0.76 -0.09 -13.16
N ARG A 207 -0.03 -1.02 -12.52
CA ARG A 207 1.24 -0.72 -11.83
C ARG A 207 2.34 -0.25 -12.77
N THR A 208 2.40 -0.77 -14.00
CA THR A 208 3.41 -0.34 -14.98
C THR A 208 3.12 1.07 -15.45
N LEU A 209 1.87 1.36 -15.80
CA LEU A 209 1.43 2.70 -16.21
C LEU A 209 1.65 3.72 -15.10
N SER A 210 1.28 3.40 -13.85
CA SER A 210 1.49 4.28 -12.71
C SER A 210 2.97 4.59 -12.46
N LYS A 211 3.85 3.59 -12.53
CA LYS A 211 5.31 3.82 -12.44
C LYS A 211 5.83 4.71 -13.56
N ALA A 212 5.32 4.54 -14.76
CA ALA A 212 5.71 5.36 -15.91
C ALA A 212 5.24 6.81 -15.72
N ILE A 213 4.00 7.01 -15.27
CA ILE A 213 3.45 8.35 -14.93
C ILE A 213 4.27 9.01 -13.80
N MET A 214 4.59 8.28 -12.71
CA MET A 214 5.42 8.82 -11.64
C MET A 214 6.78 9.32 -12.14
N ARG A 215 7.39 8.61 -13.10
CA ARG A 215 8.65 9.05 -13.72
C ARG A 215 8.45 10.26 -14.61
N LEU A 216 7.39 10.26 -15.43
CA LEU A 216 7.03 11.36 -16.32
C LEU A 216 6.80 12.66 -15.52
N GLU A 217 6.13 12.57 -14.37
CA GLU A 217 5.83 13.71 -13.49
C GLU A 217 6.96 14.04 -12.51
N ALA A 218 8.10 13.33 -12.53
CA ALA A 218 9.16 13.43 -11.54
C ALA A 218 8.62 13.35 -10.09
N TYR A 219 7.66 12.45 -9.86
CA TYR A 219 7.01 12.30 -8.56
C TYR A 219 8.02 11.96 -7.46
N PRO A 220 8.04 12.69 -6.35
CA PRO A 220 9.16 12.63 -5.40
C PRO A 220 9.20 11.36 -4.54
N PHE A 221 8.14 10.55 -4.58
CA PHE A 221 8.00 9.34 -3.78
C PHE A 221 7.91 8.10 -4.67
N ASN A 222 8.60 7.02 -4.32
CA ASN A 222 8.73 5.83 -5.18
C ASN A 222 7.86 4.65 -4.71
N ASN A 223 6.74 4.91 -4.06
CA ASN A 223 5.76 3.88 -3.71
C ASN A 223 4.55 3.98 -4.65
N ILE A 224 4.20 2.88 -5.34
CA ILE A 224 3.04 2.87 -6.23
C ILE A 224 1.72 2.61 -5.51
N HIS A 225 1.75 2.00 -4.32
CA HIS A 225 0.54 1.72 -3.56
C HIS A 225 -0.05 3.02 -3.04
N ALA A 226 -1.32 3.28 -3.32
CA ALA A 226 -2.03 4.54 -3.09
C ALA A 226 -1.51 5.74 -3.92
N PHE A 227 -0.79 5.52 -5.02
CA PHE A 227 -0.49 6.58 -5.99
C PHE A 227 -1.76 6.95 -6.76
N GLU A 228 -2.05 8.24 -6.81
CA GLU A 228 -3.24 8.78 -7.48
C GLU A 228 -2.87 9.65 -8.67
N TYR A 229 -3.66 9.55 -9.75
CA TYR A 229 -3.54 10.45 -10.90
C TYR A 229 -4.90 10.70 -11.56
N LYS A 230 -5.00 11.82 -12.30
CA LYS A 230 -6.18 12.17 -13.10
C LYS A 230 -6.10 11.57 -14.48
N VAL A 231 -7.15 10.89 -14.93
CA VAL A 231 -7.22 10.25 -16.25
C VAL A 231 -7.03 11.27 -17.36
N GLU A 232 -7.70 12.41 -17.28
CA GLU A 232 -7.66 13.49 -18.26
C GLU A 232 -6.22 13.93 -18.61
N LYS A 233 -5.32 13.98 -17.62
CA LYS A 233 -3.94 14.41 -17.81
C LYS A 233 -3.07 13.42 -18.61
N HIS A 234 -3.51 12.16 -18.70
CA HIS A 234 -2.67 11.06 -19.22
C HIS A 234 -3.30 10.32 -20.40
N GLN A 235 -4.39 10.80 -20.97
CA GLN A 235 -5.06 10.18 -22.13
C GLN A 235 -4.12 10.05 -23.33
N ASP A 236 -3.44 11.12 -23.72
CA ASP A 236 -2.48 11.11 -24.81
C ASP A 236 -1.29 10.18 -24.52
N TYR A 237 -0.87 10.10 -23.27
CA TYR A 237 0.19 9.20 -22.85
C TYR A 237 -0.22 7.72 -22.99
N PHE A 238 -1.44 7.35 -22.63
CA PHE A 238 -1.96 6.00 -22.82
C PHE A 238 -2.06 5.68 -24.33
N LYS A 239 -2.58 6.60 -25.13
CA LYS A 239 -2.62 6.47 -26.58
C LYS A 239 -1.23 6.24 -27.18
N ASN A 240 -0.25 7.05 -26.77
CA ASN A 240 1.13 6.89 -27.23
C ASN A 240 1.71 5.52 -26.88
N ILE A 241 1.38 4.93 -25.72
CA ILE A 241 1.84 3.59 -25.33
C ILE A 241 1.14 2.51 -26.16
N SER A 242 -0.19 2.58 -26.34
CA SER A 242 -0.95 1.57 -27.06
C SER A 242 -0.61 1.52 -28.57
N GLU A 243 -0.21 2.66 -29.15
CA GLU A 243 0.18 2.83 -30.54
C GLU A 243 1.70 2.68 -30.81
N ALA A 244 2.52 2.65 -29.72
CA ALA A 244 3.97 2.60 -29.84
C ALA A 244 4.48 1.33 -30.54
N ASN A 245 5.58 1.44 -31.28
CA ASN A 245 6.42 0.31 -31.57
C ASN A 245 7.29 -0.07 -30.34
N LEU A 246 7.93 -1.23 -30.41
CA LEU A 246 8.72 -1.73 -29.27
C LEU A 246 9.89 -0.81 -28.86
N ASP A 247 10.48 -0.10 -29.85
CA ASP A 247 11.60 0.81 -29.60
C ASP A 247 11.18 2.09 -28.90
N LEU A 248 9.99 2.59 -29.17
CA LEU A 248 9.45 3.79 -28.53
C LEU A 248 9.08 3.54 -27.04
N LEU A 249 8.70 2.31 -26.67
CA LEU A 249 8.26 2.00 -25.30
C LEU A 249 9.33 2.34 -24.24
N LYS A 250 10.62 2.24 -24.56
CA LYS A 250 11.71 2.60 -23.64
C LYS A 250 11.72 4.09 -23.30
N TYR A 251 11.40 4.95 -24.28
CA TYR A 251 11.31 6.40 -24.10
C TYR A 251 10.03 6.82 -23.36
N LEU A 252 9.03 5.95 -23.35
CA LEU A 252 7.79 6.10 -22.59
C LEU A 252 7.92 5.50 -21.16
N HIS A 253 9.13 5.37 -20.62
CA HIS A 253 9.41 4.84 -19.29
C HIS A 253 8.89 3.43 -19.00
N ILE A 254 8.59 2.65 -20.04
CA ILE A 254 8.14 1.26 -19.90
C ILE A 254 9.36 0.34 -19.72
N PRO A 255 9.36 -0.54 -18.70
CA PRO A 255 10.47 -1.50 -18.52
C PRO A 255 10.42 -2.62 -19.58
N LYS A 256 11.59 -3.06 -20.06
CA LYS A 256 11.71 -4.12 -21.09
C LYS A 256 10.88 -5.38 -20.79
N GLY A 257 10.82 -5.80 -19.52
CA GLY A 257 10.05 -6.98 -19.12
C GLY A 257 8.53 -6.86 -19.27
N ARG A 258 8.04 -5.69 -19.75
CA ARG A 258 6.61 -5.43 -20.01
C ARG A 258 6.29 -5.15 -21.48
N PHE A 259 7.29 -5.11 -22.36
CA PHE A 259 7.09 -4.81 -23.78
C PHE A 259 6.17 -5.80 -24.50
N ASP A 260 6.12 -7.03 -24.00
CA ASP A 260 5.34 -8.13 -24.55
C ASP A 260 3.82 -8.01 -24.39
N THR A 261 3.34 -7.15 -23.47
CA THR A 261 1.90 -7.10 -23.12
C THR A 261 1.40 -5.70 -22.71
N ILE A 262 2.27 -4.68 -22.70
CA ILE A 262 1.85 -3.37 -22.18
C ILE A 262 0.96 -2.60 -23.14
N ARG A 263 1.17 -2.75 -24.44
CA ARG A 263 0.39 -2.06 -25.48
C ARG A 263 -1.06 -2.51 -25.42
N GLU A 264 -1.27 -3.82 -25.41
CA GLU A 264 -2.56 -4.50 -25.28
C GLU A 264 -3.25 -4.12 -23.97
N GLY A 265 -2.49 -4.19 -22.88
CA GLY A 265 -3.00 -3.82 -21.55
C GLY A 265 -3.38 -2.36 -21.44
N THR A 266 -2.62 -1.46 -22.08
CA THR A 266 -2.94 -0.02 -22.09
C THR A 266 -4.18 0.27 -22.92
N LEU A 267 -4.37 -0.41 -24.05
CA LEU A 267 -5.55 -0.28 -24.87
C LEU A 267 -6.82 -0.71 -24.11
N ILE A 268 -6.76 -1.85 -23.41
CA ILE A 268 -7.86 -2.32 -22.55
C ILE A 268 -8.11 -1.30 -21.42
N TRP A 269 -7.05 -0.81 -20.78
CA TRP A 269 -7.13 0.16 -19.68
C TRP A 269 -7.82 1.46 -20.13
N GLU A 270 -7.42 2.01 -21.27
CA GLU A 270 -7.98 3.22 -21.85
C GLU A 270 -9.48 3.08 -22.12
N GLU A 271 -9.90 2.00 -22.80
CA GLU A 271 -11.30 1.75 -23.14
C GLU A 271 -12.15 1.45 -21.88
N LEU A 272 -11.60 0.75 -20.88
CA LEU A 272 -12.28 0.54 -19.58
C LEU A 272 -12.50 1.87 -18.84
N LEU A 273 -11.47 2.71 -18.69
CA LEU A 273 -11.61 4.00 -18.01
C LEU A 273 -12.66 4.89 -18.67
N LEU A 274 -12.69 4.89 -20.00
CA LEU A 274 -13.66 5.65 -20.79
C LEU A 274 -15.08 5.11 -20.57
N HIS A 275 -15.29 3.79 -20.69
CA HIS A 275 -16.58 3.14 -20.51
C HIS A 275 -17.15 3.33 -19.10
N LEU A 276 -16.31 3.21 -18.08
CA LEU A 276 -16.65 3.38 -16.66
C LEU A 276 -16.79 4.85 -16.25
N LYS A 277 -16.51 5.81 -17.14
CA LYS A 277 -16.50 7.25 -16.86
C LYS A 277 -15.56 7.65 -15.71
N SER A 278 -14.47 6.93 -15.54
CA SER A 278 -13.52 7.15 -14.46
C SER A 278 -12.70 8.41 -14.72
N LYS A 279 -12.65 9.30 -13.71
CA LYS A 279 -11.91 10.57 -13.76
C LYS A 279 -10.57 10.49 -13.04
N ASN A 280 -10.50 9.67 -12.01
CA ASN A 280 -9.33 9.48 -11.17
C ASN A 280 -8.98 8.01 -11.08
N VAL A 281 -7.69 7.74 -10.93
CA VAL A 281 -7.17 6.41 -10.66
C VAL A 281 -6.38 6.44 -9.36
N ILE A 282 -6.59 5.43 -8.51
CA ILE A 282 -5.69 5.08 -7.42
C ILE A 282 -5.07 3.71 -7.71
N THR A 283 -3.77 3.59 -7.54
CA THR A 283 -3.05 2.36 -7.86
C THR A 283 -2.90 1.46 -6.64
N SER A 284 -3.22 0.19 -6.81
CA SER A 284 -3.00 -0.83 -5.80
C SER A 284 -1.66 -1.55 -5.99
N GLY A 285 -0.79 -1.48 -4.98
CA GLY A 285 0.39 -2.34 -4.90
C GLY A 285 0.07 -3.80 -4.58
N VAL A 286 -1.14 -4.06 -4.09
CA VAL A 286 -1.68 -5.36 -3.68
C VAL A 286 -2.75 -5.85 -4.67
N GLY A 287 -3.12 -7.12 -4.60
CA GLY A 287 -4.12 -7.70 -5.51
C GLY A 287 -4.68 -9.04 -5.01
N VAL A 288 -4.93 -9.97 -5.93
CA VAL A 288 -5.57 -11.26 -5.65
C VAL A 288 -4.88 -12.03 -4.52
N ARG A 289 -3.55 -12.09 -4.49
CA ARG A 289 -2.79 -12.82 -3.47
C ARG A 289 -2.98 -12.29 -2.06
N GLU A 290 -2.92 -10.96 -1.92
CA GLU A 290 -3.21 -10.28 -0.66
C GLU A 290 -4.68 -10.50 -0.27
N GLY A 291 -5.58 -10.51 -1.25
CA GLY A 291 -7.01 -10.80 -1.02
C GLY A 291 -7.27 -12.21 -0.52
N ILE A 292 -6.63 -13.21 -1.12
CA ILE A 292 -6.70 -14.61 -0.68
C ILE A 292 -6.18 -14.75 0.75
N PHE A 293 -5.00 -14.16 1.03
CA PHE A 293 -4.46 -14.15 2.38
C PHE A 293 -5.39 -13.47 3.38
N LEU A 294 -5.92 -12.29 3.05
CA LEU A 294 -6.78 -11.53 3.96
C LEU A 294 -8.14 -12.16 4.19
N ASP A 295 -8.70 -12.85 3.19
CA ASP A 295 -9.96 -13.59 3.34
C ASP A 295 -9.83 -14.73 4.36
N ASP A 296 -8.68 -15.40 4.39
CA ASP A 296 -8.34 -16.41 5.40
C ASP A 296 -7.94 -15.78 6.74
N PHE A 297 -7.12 -14.71 6.73
CA PHE A 297 -6.56 -14.08 7.92
C PHE A 297 -7.61 -13.34 8.76
N LEU A 298 -8.52 -12.62 8.11
CA LEU A 298 -9.56 -11.79 8.74
C LEU A 298 -10.90 -12.54 8.88
N LYS A 299 -10.88 -13.79 9.23
CA LYS A 299 -12.08 -14.66 9.33
C LYS A 299 -13.32 -13.94 9.85
N GLY A 300 -14.48 -14.21 9.27
CA GLY A 300 -15.77 -13.63 9.65
C GLY A 300 -16.02 -12.24 9.05
N THR A 301 -15.41 -11.19 9.56
CA THR A 301 -15.68 -9.81 9.08
C THR A 301 -15.00 -9.47 7.77
N ARG A 302 -13.90 -10.14 7.43
CA ARG A 302 -13.05 -9.87 6.27
C ARG A 302 -12.65 -8.38 6.14
N GLN A 303 -12.49 -7.74 7.31
CA GLN A 303 -12.15 -6.34 7.42
C GLN A 303 -11.39 -6.05 8.72
N PHE A 304 -10.37 -5.19 8.66
CA PHE A 304 -9.71 -4.68 9.85
C PHE A 304 -10.64 -3.83 10.72
N PRO A 305 -10.43 -3.79 12.05
CA PRO A 305 -11.13 -2.86 12.92
C PRO A 305 -10.94 -1.40 12.47
N LYS A 306 -12.00 -0.58 12.57
CA LYS A 306 -12.03 0.79 12.03
C LYS A 306 -10.88 1.71 12.51
N HIS A 307 -10.37 1.45 13.71
CA HIS A 307 -9.33 2.30 14.34
C HIS A 307 -7.91 1.75 14.16
N LEU A 308 -7.78 0.61 13.51
CA LEU A 308 -6.52 -0.08 13.36
C LEU A 308 -5.95 0.13 11.95
N ASN A 309 -4.69 0.57 11.88
CA ASN A 309 -3.93 0.53 10.64
C ASN A 309 -3.04 -0.73 10.63
N PRO A 310 -3.20 -1.65 9.65
CA PRO A 310 -2.47 -2.91 9.64
C PRO A 310 -0.95 -2.74 9.46
N SER A 311 -0.48 -1.68 8.79
CA SER A 311 0.95 -1.40 8.69
C SER A 311 1.54 -0.95 10.02
N ILE A 312 0.84 -0.06 10.74
CA ILE A 312 1.29 0.38 12.07
C ILE A 312 1.34 -0.81 13.02
N GLN A 313 0.28 -1.62 13.06
CA GLN A 313 0.26 -2.83 13.89
C GLN A 313 1.42 -3.77 13.55
N SER A 314 1.65 -4.02 12.26
CA SER A 314 2.76 -4.86 11.81
C SER A 314 4.14 -4.30 12.21
N ILE A 315 4.34 -2.98 12.13
CA ILE A 315 5.59 -2.35 12.53
C ILE A 315 5.77 -2.49 14.05
N LEU A 316 4.77 -2.13 14.85
CA LEU A 316 4.82 -2.23 16.31
C LEU A 316 5.11 -3.65 16.78
N ASP A 317 4.44 -4.66 16.20
CA ASP A 317 4.66 -6.07 16.51
C ASP A 317 6.10 -6.52 16.20
N ARG A 318 6.63 -6.15 15.02
CA ARG A 318 7.98 -6.56 14.57
C ARG A 318 9.10 -5.90 15.38
N PHE A 319 8.89 -4.68 15.83
CA PHE A 319 9.88 -3.94 16.60
C PHE A 319 9.69 -4.12 18.12
N ASP A 320 8.72 -4.94 18.56
CA ASP A 320 8.46 -5.22 19.98
C ASP A 320 8.46 -3.94 20.81
N VAL A 321 7.66 -2.95 20.36
CA VAL A 321 7.55 -1.66 21.03
C VAL A 321 6.68 -1.85 22.27
N GLN A 322 7.28 -1.64 23.44
CA GLN A 322 6.54 -1.71 24.69
C GLN A 322 5.64 -0.47 24.82
N HIS A 323 4.32 -0.68 24.85
CA HIS A 323 3.33 0.40 24.91
C HIS A 323 3.20 1.07 26.31
N ILE A 324 4.22 1.01 27.17
CA ILE A 324 4.12 1.40 28.58
C ILE A 324 3.59 2.83 28.78
N ASN A 325 3.90 3.75 27.88
CA ASN A 325 3.45 5.14 27.96
C ASN A 325 2.72 5.65 26.72
N THR A 326 2.47 4.81 25.72
CA THR A 326 1.91 5.25 24.43
C THR A 326 0.54 5.91 24.61
N SER A 327 -0.35 5.35 25.40
CA SER A 327 -1.68 5.92 25.68
C SER A 327 -1.59 7.33 26.31
N LYS A 328 -0.66 7.53 27.25
CA LYS A 328 -0.44 8.84 27.88
C LYS A 328 0.22 9.85 26.94
N ARG A 329 1.16 9.41 26.10
CA ARG A 329 1.73 10.25 25.04
C ARG A 329 0.66 10.70 24.05
N VAL A 330 -0.21 9.78 23.60
CA VAL A 330 -1.36 10.08 22.72
C VAL A 330 -2.32 11.08 23.39
N GLU A 331 -2.65 10.88 24.68
CA GLU A 331 -3.51 11.78 25.42
C GLU A 331 -2.90 13.20 25.50
N ASN A 332 -1.64 13.32 25.92
CA ASN A 332 -1.00 14.61 26.09
C ASN A 332 -0.75 15.34 24.75
N SER A 333 -0.31 14.62 23.70
CA SER A 333 -0.18 15.21 22.38
C SER A 333 -1.53 15.70 21.84
N THR A 334 -2.62 14.99 22.13
CA THR A 334 -3.98 15.40 21.76
C THR A 334 -4.39 16.67 22.50
N LYS A 335 -4.11 16.79 23.82
CA LYS A 335 -4.37 18.02 24.57
C LYS A 335 -3.67 19.23 23.94
N ILE A 336 -2.38 19.12 23.67
CA ILE A 336 -1.59 20.20 23.05
C ILE A 336 -2.12 20.52 21.65
N PHE A 337 -2.41 19.49 20.84
CA PHE A 337 -2.98 19.67 19.51
C PHE A 337 -4.31 20.45 19.53
N GLN A 338 -5.19 20.16 20.49
CA GLN A 338 -6.48 20.85 20.63
C GLN A 338 -6.31 22.35 20.96
N LEU A 339 -5.29 22.72 21.72
CA LEU A 339 -4.97 24.11 21.99
C LEU A 339 -4.60 24.85 20.70
N PHE A 340 -3.67 24.29 19.93
CA PHE A 340 -3.25 24.87 18.65
C PHE A 340 -4.31 24.78 17.55
N LEU A 341 -5.25 23.82 17.63
CA LEU A 341 -6.40 23.75 16.75
C LEU A 341 -7.35 24.92 17.00
N LYS A 342 -7.63 25.27 18.27
CA LYS A 342 -8.43 26.45 18.66
C LYS A 342 -7.78 27.74 18.16
N ASP A 343 -6.46 27.83 18.23
CA ASP A 343 -5.65 28.95 17.73
C ASP A 343 -5.40 28.92 16.21
N LYS A 344 -6.04 28.01 15.47
CA LYS A 344 -5.95 27.84 14.00
C LYS A 344 -4.52 27.60 13.46
N LYS A 345 -3.61 27.15 14.30
CA LYS A 345 -2.22 26.84 13.90
C LYS A 345 -2.09 25.47 13.22
N VAL A 346 -2.98 24.53 13.54
CA VAL A 346 -3.06 23.20 12.95
C VAL A 346 -4.48 22.90 12.47
N LYS A 347 -4.63 21.92 11.56
CA LYS A 347 -5.93 21.49 11.05
C LYS A 347 -6.31 20.14 11.61
N LYS A 348 -7.58 19.96 12.00
CA LYS A 348 -8.11 18.72 12.59
C LYS A 348 -7.73 17.45 11.82
N ARG A 349 -7.65 17.53 10.48
CA ARG A 349 -7.32 16.40 9.62
C ARG A 349 -5.92 15.81 9.88
N HIS A 350 -4.97 16.58 10.43
CA HIS A 350 -3.59 16.15 10.68
C HIS A 350 -3.35 15.58 12.08
N LEU A 351 -4.41 15.43 12.89
CA LEU A 351 -4.29 14.77 14.19
C LEU A 351 -3.89 13.29 14.03
N LYS A 352 -4.45 12.60 13.05
CA LYS A 352 -4.18 11.18 12.79
C LYS A 352 -2.68 10.92 12.54
N GLU A 353 -2.05 11.72 11.70
CA GLU A 353 -0.64 11.59 11.34
C GLU A 353 0.29 11.89 12.53
N LEU A 354 -0.07 12.89 13.33
CA LEU A 354 0.63 13.19 14.57
C LEU A 354 0.56 12.00 15.53
N LEU A 355 -0.63 11.42 15.74
CA LEU A 355 -0.80 10.27 16.63
C LEU A 355 -0.04 9.03 16.13
N TYR A 356 -0.04 8.77 14.82
CA TYR A 356 0.78 7.72 14.22
C TYR A 356 2.28 7.94 14.47
N ALA A 357 2.77 9.18 14.36
CA ALA A 357 4.16 9.48 14.70
C ALA A 357 4.44 9.23 16.19
N ILE A 358 3.53 9.59 17.09
CA ILE A 358 3.66 9.33 18.54
C ILE A 358 3.70 7.81 18.83
N GLU A 359 2.81 7.02 18.22
CA GLU A 359 2.79 5.56 18.37
C GLU A 359 4.09 4.89 17.89
N LEU A 360 4.68 5.42 16.81
CA LEU A 360 5.89 4.90 16.17
C LEU A 360 7.18 5.55 16.68
N SER A 361 7.12 6.41 17.70
CA SER A 361 8.28 7.21 18.16
C SER A 361 9.46 6.37 18.65
N GLU A 362 9.18 5.20 19.24
CA GLU A 362 10.21 4.35 19.89
C GLU A 362 10.86 3.32 18.96
N ILE A 363 10.36 3.12 17.74
CA ILE A 363 10.88 2.08 16.84
C ILE A 363 12.36 2.28 16.50
N GLY A 364 12.81 3.51 16.42
CA GLY A 364 14.21 3.85 16.12
C GLY A 364 15.19 3.44 17.20
N TYR A 365 14.76 3.37 18.47
CA TYR A 365 15.61 2.94 19.59
C TYR A 365 16.04 1.46 19.48
N LYS A 366 15.27 0.64 18.75
CA LYS A 366 15.64 -0.77 18.49
C LYS A 366 16.88 -0.91 17.58
N PHE A 367 17.28 0.16 16.88
CA PHE A 367 18.51 0.19 16.09
C PHE A 367 19.64 0.86 16.87
N ASN A 368 19.42 2.10 17.27
CA ASN A 368 20.39 2.90 18.02
C ASN A 368 19.65 4.06 18.71
N ILE A 369 20.04 4.37 19.97
CA ILE A 369 19.50 5.52 20.70
C ILE A 369 19.90 6.85 20.03
N TYR A 370 21.11 6.90 19.49
CA TYR A 370 21.56 8.05 18.72
C TYR A 370 20.91 8.04 17.35
N GLN A 371 20.40 9.20 16.90
CA GLN A 371 19.69 9.34 15.63
C GLN A 371 18.45 8.42 15.50
N SER A 372 17.83 8.03 16.61
CA SER A 372 16.63 7.17 16.61
C SER A 372 15.50 7.71 15.72
N HIS A 373 15.34 9.03 15.64
CA HIS A 373 14.40 9.72 14.77
C HIS A 373 14.64 9.44 13.28
N GLU A 374 15.92 9.38 12.84
CA GLU A 374 16.26 9.01 11.46
C GLU A 374 15.95 7.54 11.18
N HIS A 375 16.21 6.65 12.13
CA HIS A 375 15.87 5.24 12.00
C HIS A 375 14.35 5.05 11.91
N SER A 376 13.57 5.73 12.78
CA SER A 376 12.11 5.73 12.72
C SER A 376 11.59 6.24 11.37
N PHE A 377 12.12 7.36 10.87
CA PHE A 377 11.80 7.88 9.55
C PHE A 377 12.07 6.85 8.44
N ASN A 378 13.26 6.23 8.43
CA ASN A 378 13.65 5.27 7.40
C ASN A 378 12.79 4.00 7.40
N VAL A 379 12.34 3.55 8.56
CA VAL A 379 11.38 2.44 8.68
C VAL A 379 10.02 2.87 8.15
N VAL A 380 9.47 3.97 8.66
CA VAL A 380 8.11 4.41 8.36
C VAL A 380 7.93 4.73 6.88
N ILE A 381 8.88 5.45 6.26
CA ILE A 381 8.76 5.81 4.84
C ILE A 381 8.76 4.60 3.88
N LYS A 382 9.20 3.43 4.35
CA LYS A 382 9.26 2.20 3.54
C LYS A 382 8.20 1.18 3.93
N GLU A 383 7.82 1.12 5.20
CA GLU A 383 7.00 0.05 5.75
C GLU A 383 5.54 0.47 6.03
N LEU A 384 5.27 1.76 6.21
CA LEU A 384 3.91 2.27 6.43
C LEU A 384 3.17 2.39 5.07
N ASN A 385 2.73 1.23 4.54
CA ASN A 385 2.22 1.15 3.17
C ASN A 385 0.70 1.04 3.07
N TYR A 386 0.01 0.45 4.07
CA TYR A 386 -1.40 0.07 3.94
C TYR A 386 -2.34 1.05 4.62
N ALA A 387 -3.50 1.25 4.02
CA ALA A 387 -4.61 2.09 4.49
C ALA A 387 -4.19 3.54 4.82
N ILE A 388 -3.25 4.07 4.03
CA ILE A 388 -2.70 5.42 4.19
C ILE A 388 -2.40 6.05 2.82
N THR A 389 -2.65 7.34 2.67
CA THR A 389 -2.25 8.10 1.47
C THR A 389 -0.78 8.48 1.51
N HIS A 390 -0.18 8.82 0.35
CA HIS A 390 1.20 9.31 0.31
C HIS A 390 1.43 10.58 1.14
N LYS A 391 0.42 11.46 1.21
CA LYS A 391 0.48 12.69 2.04
C LYS A 391 0.50 12.37 3.52
N GLU A 392 -0.38 11.49 3.98
CA GLU A 392 -0.43 11.05 5.37
C GLU A 392 0.85 10.31 5.77
N LEU A 393 1.33 9.38 4.93
CA LEU A 393 2.56 8.63 5.16
C LEU A 393 3.77 9.58 5.30
N LEU A 394 3.92 10.49 4.33
CA LEU A 394 5.03 11.44 4.34
C LEU A 394 4.96 12.39 5.54
N LEU A 395 3.78 12.90 5.88
CA LEU A 395 3.63 13.75 7.05
C LEU A 395 4.01 13.01 8.33
N THR A 396 3.53 11.77 8.52
CA THR A 396 3.89 10.93 9.68
C THR A 396 5.42 10.71 9.75
N ALA A 397 6.02 10.31 8.62
CA ALA A 397 7.47 10.06 8.55
C ALA A 397 8.29 11.34 8.82
N MET A 398 7.86 12.47 8.27
CA MET A 398 8.55 13.75 8.44
C MET A 398 8.44 14.30 9.87
N ILE A 399 7.30 14.11 10.53
CA ILE A 399 7.15 14.45 11.96
C ILE A 399 8.16 13.64 12.79
N LEU A 400 8.30 12.34 12.54
CA LEU A 400 9.29 11.49 13.20
C LEU A 400 10.72 11.97 12.95
N ARG A 401 11.08 12.32 11.71
CA ARG A 401 12.43 12.75 11.34
C ARG A 401 12.84 14.03 12.05
N PHE A 402 11.93 15.00 12.12
CA PHE A 402 12.18 16.33 12.70
C PHE A 402 11.76 16.45 14.17
N GLY A 403 11.37 15.36 14.79
CA GLY A 403 11.16 15.26 16.23
C GLY A 403 12.48 15.23 16.97
N GLY A 404 13.13 16.36 17.09
CA GLY A 404 14.44 16.44 17.71
C GLY A 404 14.98 17.87 17.74
N ASN A 405 16.21 18.04 17.36
CA ASN A 405 16.91 19.33 17.53
C ASN A 405 16.69 20.30 16.36
N ASP A 406 16.48 19.79 15.13
CA ASP A 406 16.36 20.63 13.94
C ASP A 406 14.96 20.49 13.34
N LEU A 407 14.15 21.54 13.48
CA LEU A 407 12.82 21.61 12.85
C LEU A 407 12.87 21.54 11.31
N TYR A 408 14.08 21.62 10.70
CA TYR A 408 14.10 21.82 9.27
C TYR A 408 15.44 21.60 8.58
N GLU A 409 15.59 20.44 7.95
CA GLU A 409 16.55 20.28 6.86
C GLU A 409 15.91 20.75 5.54
N LYS A 410 16.29 21.95 5.06
CA LYS A 410 15.68 22.61 3.89
C LYS A 410 15.60 21.71 2.65
N SER A 411 16.59 20.85 2.44
CA SER A 411 16.68 19.96 1.28
C SER A 411 15.57 18.91 1.27
N THR A 412 15.36 18.23 2.39
CA THR A 412 14.36 17.14 2.52
C THR A 412 12.94 17.68 2.45
N TYR A 413 12.63 18.77 3.15
CA TYR A 413 11.30 19.39 3.04
C TYR A 413 11.02 19.86 1.61
N LYS A 414 11.98 20.53 0.95
CA LYS A 414 11.84 21.00 -0.44
C LYS A 414 11.51 19.87 -1.40
N LYS A 415 12.12 18.70 -1.20
CA LYS A 415 11.84 17.51 -2.03
C LYS A 415 10.38 17.06 -1.96
N TYR A 416 9.74 17.16 -0.78
CA TYR A 416 8.38 16.66 -0.54
C TYR A 416 7.32 17.74 -0.34
N LYS A 417 7.64 19.01 -0.58
CA LYS A 417 6.80 20.18 -0.25
C LYS A 417 5.36 20.09 -0.78
N ASP A 418 5.18 19.51 -1.97
CA ASP A 418 3.87 19.42 -2.63
C ASP A 418 2.95 18.33 -2.01
N LEU A 419 3.53 17.47 -1.17
CA LEU A 419 2.82 16.40 -0.45
C LEU A 419 2.65 16.73 1.05
N LEU A 420 3.30 17.77 1.55
CA LEU A 420 3.28 18.19 2.94
C LEU A 420 2.32 19.37 3.18
N PRO A 421 1.84 19.60 4.41
CA PRO A 421 1.12 20.82 4.74
C PRO A 421 2.02 22.06 4.60
N LYS A 422 1.42 23.25 4.74
CA LYS A 422 2.19 24.49 4.77
C LYS A 422 3.25 24.40 5.87
N ARG A 423 4.41 25.04 5.65
CA ARG A 423 5.55 25.01 6.54
C ARG A 423 5.20 25.37 7.99
N GLU A 424 4.46 26.45 8.19
CA GLU A 424 4.03 26.89 9.53
C GLU A 424 3.25 25.78 10.26
N GLU A 425 2.29 25.15 9.60
CA GLU A 425 1.48 24.05 10.18
C GLU A 425 2.36 22.83 10.49
N PHE A 426 3.32 22.50 9.61
CA PHE A 426 4.27 21.41 9.83
C PHE A 426 5.17 21.67 11.05
N GLU A 427 5.65 22.91 11.23
CA GLU A 427 6.46 23.30 12.39
C GLU A 427 5.69 23.11 13.71
N TYR A 428 4.41 23.46 13.77
CA TYR A 428 3.57 23.18 14.96
C TYR A 428 3.38 21.69 15.21
N LEU A 429 3.13 20.88 14.18
CA LEU A 429 2.97 19.42 14.33
C LEU A 429 4.27 18.76 14.85
N SER A 430 5.40 19.15 14.29
CA SER A 430 6.71 18.68 14.71
C SER A 430 7.04 19.11 16.14
N PHE A 431 6.69 20.35 16.51
CA PHE A 431 6.86 20.86 17.86
C PHE A 431 6.00 20.09 18.88
N ILE A 432 4.73 19.81 18.58
CA ILE A 432 3.85 19.00 19.46
C ILE A 432 4.46 17.63 19.71
N TYR A 433 4.94 16.97 18.65
CA TYR A 433 5.61 15.68 18.74
C TYR A 433 6.86 15.77 19.63
N THR A 434 7.76 16.72 19.36
CA THR A 434 9.02 16.91 20.10
C THR A 434 8.78 17.21 21.56
N LEU A 435 7.85 18.13 21.88
CA LEU A 435 7.49 18.46 23.24
C LEU A 435 6.97 17.21 23.99
N THR A 436 6.02 16.49 23.36
CA THR A 436 5.42 15.30 24.00
C THR A 436 6.48 14.22 24.25
N THR A 437 7.27 13.86 23.25
CA THR A 437 8.28 12.80 23.39
C THR A 437 9.35 13.20 24.41
N SER A 438 9.85 14.44 24.38
CA SER A 438 10.85 14.92 25.32
C SER A 438 10.35 14.96 26.76
N LEU A 439 9.09 15.32 27.01
CA LEU A 439 8.49 15.25 28.35
C LEU A 439 8.53 13.81 28.89
N PHE A 440 8.15 12.83 28.08
CA PHE A 440 8.12 11.43 28.51
C PHE A 440 9.50 10.76 28.60
N ASP A 441 10.46 11.23 27.81
CA ASP A 441 11.83 10.68 27.81
C ASP A 441 12.68 11.22 28.96
N GLN A 442 12.39 12.44 29.45
CA GLN A 442 13.20 13.15 30.42
C GLN A 442 12.60 13.20 31.84
N THR A 443 11.40 12.62 32.04
CA THR A 443 10.77 12.58 33.36
C THR A 443 9.99 11.29 33.59
N ALA A 444 9.90 10.85 34.83
CA ALA A 444 9.04 9.74 35.23
C ALA A 444 7.55 10.14 35.32
N LEU A 445 7.24 11.42 35.21
CA LEU A 445 5.86 11.93 35.24
C LEU A 445 5.09 11.50 33.98
N LYS A 446 3.80 11.31 34.12
CA LYS A 446 2.93 10.84 33.03
C LYS A 446 1.73 11.75 32.79
N ASP A 447 1.40 12.61 33.72
CA ASP A 447 0.26 13.51 33.68
C ASP A 447 0.74 14.96 33.66
N PHE A 448 0.32 15.68 32.63
CA PHE A 448 0.64 17.09 32.41
C PHE A 448 -0.64 17.85 32.08
N ASP A 449 -0.71 19.10 32.54
CA ASP A 449 -1.68 20.07 32.10
C ASP A 449 -1.02 21.10 31.18
N PHE A 450 -1.78 21.61 30.21
CA PHE A 450 -1.31 22.55 29.22
C PHE A 450 -2.27 23.71 29.09
N VAL A 451 -1.73 24.94 29.08
CA VAL A 451 -2.48 26.17 28.87
C VAL A 451 -1.79 26.97 27.77
N LEU A 452 -2.56 27.50 26.84
CA LEU A 452 -2.07 28.39 25.79
C LEU A 452 -2.67 29.78 25.99
N GLU A 453 -1.84 30.77 26.32
CA GLU A 453 -2.21 32.16 26.46
C GLU A 453 -1.46 33.01 25.44
N GLU A 454 -2.18 33.68 24.54
CA GLU A 454 -1.62 34.42 23.40
C GLU A 454 -0.67 33.51 22.58
N SER A 455 0.63 33.70 22.76
CA SER A 455 1.68 32.92 22.08
C SER A 455 2.59 32.17 23.08
N LYS A 456 2.08 31.89 24.28
CA LYS A 456 2.80 31.25 25.37
C LYS A 456 2.14 29.93 25.70
N LEU A 457 2.85 28.81 25.52
CA LEU A 457 2.42 27.48 25.97
C LEU A 457 3.01 27.22 27.34
N CYS A 458 2.15 27.03 28.34
CA CYS A 458 2.52 26.66 29.68
C CYS A 458 2.37 25.16 29.88
N VAL A 459 3.42 24.49 30.39
CA VAL A 459 3.41 23.09 30.80
C VAL A 459 3.39 23.04 32.32
N ILE A 460 2.36 22.40 32.87
CA ILE A 460 2.15 22.32 34.32
C ILE A 460 2.26 20.85 34.76
N ALA A 461 3.08 20.59 35.78
CA ALA A 461 3.28 19.24 36.30
C ALA A 461 3.39 19.21 37.84
N LYS A 462 2.87 18.16 38.45
CA LYS A 462 3.08 17.86 39.85
C LYS A 462 4.34 17.00 40.03
N GLY A 463 5.48 17.68 40.24
CA GLY A 463 6.80 17.06 40.36
C GLY A 463 7.83 17.75 39.44
N SER A 464 9.10 17.37 39.56
CA SER A 464 10.22 18.05 38.91
C SER A 464 10.25 17.81 37.40
N LEU A 465 10.40 18.89 36.61
CA LEU A 465 10.64 18.90 35.17
C LEU A 465 12.10 19.29 34.82
N TYR A 466 13.03 19.17 35.75
CA TYR A 466 14.40 19.71 35.59
C TYR A 466 15.06 19.26 34.27
N LEU A 467 15.19 17.96 34.06
CA LEU A 467 15.82 17.42 32.84
C LEU A 467 15.02 17.75 31.55
N ALA A 468 13.68 17.75 31.65
CA ALA A 468 12.82 18.11 30.52
C ALA A 468 13.00 19.60 30.15
N LYS A 469 13.13 20.49 31.13
CA LYS A 469 13.42 21.93 30.90
C LYS A 469 14.78 22.12 30.22
N GLU A 470 15.81 21.41 30.67
CA GLU A 470 17.14 21.50 30.04
C GLU A 470 17.07 21.04 28.57
N LYS A 471 16.50 19.87 28.30
CA LYS A 471 16.37 19.34 26.94
C LYS A 471 15.53 20.25 26.03
N LEU A 472 14.43 20.81 26.54
CA LEU A 472 13.47 21.62 25.78
C LEU A 472 13.91 23.10 25.63
N LYS A 473 14.95 23.53 26.35
CA LYS A 473 15.51 24.89 26.24
C LYS A 473 16.01 25.17 24.82
N ASP A 474 16.70 24.21 24.23
CA ASP A 474 17.42 24.34 22.97
C ASP A 474 16.63 23.86 21.76
N ILE A 475 15.39 23.33 21.92
CA ILE A 475 14.57 22.93 20.79
C ILE A 475 14.08 24.16 20.00
N GLU A 476 14.07 24.03 18.68
CA GLU A 476 13.41 25.01 17.83
C GLU A 476 11.90 25.06 18.08
N LYS A 477 11.39 26.26 18.20
CA LYS A 477 9.95 26.53 18.43
C LYS A 477 9.37 27.22 17.20
N PRO A 478 8.08 27.00 16.89
CA PRO A 478 7.38 27.81 15.88
C PRO A 478 7.54 29.30 16.16
N LYS A 479 7.65 30.08 15.10
CA LYS A 479 7.93 31.53 15.20
C LYS A 479 6.96 32.23 16.14
N GLY A 480 7.50 32.90 17.16
CA GLY A 480 6.74 33.68 18.14
C GLY A 480 6.19 32.86 19.31
N LEU A 481 6.28 31.53 19.27
CA LEU A 481 5.82 30.69 20.39
C LEU A 481 6.85 30.69 21.53
N LYS A 482 6.38 30.97 22.73
CA LYS A 482 7.14 30.84 23.99
C LYS A 482 6.70 29.59 24.73
N LEU A 483 7.65 28.94 25.44
CA LEU A 483 7.39 27.75 26.25
C LEU A 483 7.79 28.07 27.69
N GLU A 484 6.86 27.86 28.63
CA GLU A 484 7.08 28.06 30.04
C GLU A 484 6.69 26.78 30.82
N PHE A 485 7.35 26.58 31.97
CA PHE A 485 7.14 25.41 32.80
C PHE A 485 6.83 25.79 34.22
N PHE A 486 5.79 25.16 34.78
CA PHE A 486 5.36 25.29 36.16
C PHE A 486 5.40 23.90 36.81
N ASP A 487 6.36 23.71 37.75
CA ASP A 487 6.60 22.42 38.41
C ASP A 487 7.00 22.60 39.86
N GLU A 488 6.90 21.53 40.64
CA GLU A 488 7.32 21.49 42.03
C GLU A 488 8.84 21.22 42.07
N GLN A 489 9.62 22.22 42.51
CA GLN A 489 11.04 22.07 42.79
C GLN A 489 11.23 22.01 44.29
N THR A 490 11.33 20.79 44.86
CA THR A 490 11.74 20.60 46.24
C THR A 490 13.24 20.33 46.28
N ILE A 491 14.02 21.32 46.69
CA ILE A 491 15.46 21.15 46.98
C ILE A 491 15.57 20.80 48.44
N PRO A 492 15.98 19.57 48.82
CA PRO A 492 16.30 19.27 50.24
C PRO A 492 17.40 20.20 50.74
N SER A 493 17.29 20.71 51.96
CA SER A 493 18.34 21.51 52.59
C SER A 493 19.63 20.67 52.69
N TYR A 494 20.68 21.11 51.99
CA TYR A 494 22.00 20.49 52.07
C TYR A 494 22.77 21.23 53.19
N HIS A 495 23.13 20.51 54.24
CA HIS A 495 24.02 21.01 55.26
C HIS A 495 25.45 20.55 54.94
N PHE A 496 26.35 21.48 54.63
CA PHE A 496 27.77 21.25 54.47
C PHE A 496 28.42 20.96 55.83
#